data_0719de37a3aae60eab2aa7e2faa51569
#
_entry.id   0719de37a3aae60eab2aa7e2faa51569
#
_cell.length_a   1.000
_cell.length_b   1.000
_cell.length_c   1.000
_cell.angle_alpha   90.00
_cell.angle_beta   90.00
_cell.angle_gamma   90.00
#
_symmetry.space_group_name_H-M   'P 1'
#
loop_
_entity.id
_entity.type
_entity.pdbx_description
1 polymer ?
#
loop_
_entity_poly.entity_id
_entity_poly.type
_entity_poly.pdbx_seq_one_letter_code
_entity_poly.pdbx_strand_id
1 'polypeptide(L)'
;MRPALATARNASSLTRPRRIFFGKTKVMAKALGTDDASEHLPNLHKLAQRLEGNVGLFCTNREPSEIIEYFQSYSQTDFARAGVEATQTFVIPAGVVYSRGGELPAEEDVPLPHPVEVTVRKWGMPTRLEKGKVMLDQPYTVCKEGQTLNSHQTALLKLFGVAMAEFKIKLLT
;
A
#
# COMPACT_ATOMS: atom_id res chain seq x y z
N MET A 1 6.15 17.41 24.36
CA MET A 1 6.69 16.29 23.61
C MET A 1 7.48 16.83 22.43
N ARG A 2 8.81 16.72 22.42
CA ARG A 2 9.72 17.32 21.42
C ARG A 2 10.42 16.23 20.58
N PRO A 3 9.77 15.47 19.70
CA PRO A 3 10.48 14.35 19.08
C PRO A 3 11.18 14.68 17.78
N ALA A 4 10.66 15.59 16.96
CA ALA A 4 11.18 15.78 15.59
C ALA A 4 12.46 16.62 15.54
N LEU A 5 12.59 17.62 16.43
CA LEU A 5 13.72 18.58 16.41
C LEU A 5 14.90 18.15 17.26
N ALA A 6 14.67 17.43 18.35
CA ALA A 6 15.75 16.78 19.09
C ALA A 6 16.51 15.78 18.22
N THR A 7 15.81 15.22 17.24
CA THR A 7 16.39 14.25 16.31
C THR A 7 17.30 14.90 15.25
N ALA A 8 16.95 16.11 14.78
CA ALA A 8 17.80 16.85 13.83
C ALA A 8 19.10 17.37 14.48
N ARG A 9 19.07 17.70 15.76
CA ARG A 9 20.28 18.14 16.52
C ARG A 9 21.23 16.99 16.85
N ASN A 10 20.72 15.77 16.98
CA ASN A 10 21.51 14.56 17.26
C ASN A 10 21.85 13.73 16.02
N ALA A 11 21.81 14.33 14.83
CA ALA A 11 22.11 13.62 13.58
C ALA A 11 23.50 12.98 13.56
N SER A 12 24.43 13.50 14.33
CA SER A 12 25.80 12.94 14.48
C SER A 12 25.86 11.66 15.32
N SER A 13 24.85 11.37 16.15
CA SER A 13 24.83 10.20 17.03
C SER A 13 23.90 9.08 16.56
N LEU A 14 23.19 9.27 15.43
CA LEU A 14 22.22 8.32 14.93
C LEU A 14 22.83 7.36 13.92
N THR A 15 22.86 6.11 14.30
CA THR A 15 23.26 4.95 13.47
C THR A 15 22.44 4.73 12.21
N ARG A 16 21.37 5.52 11.97
CA ARG A 16 20.53 5.45 10.78
C ARG A 16 20.53 6.78 10.03
N PRO A 17 21.14 6.85 8.85
CA PRO A 17 21.26 8.10 8.07
C PRO A 17 19.98 8.58 7.39
N ARG A 18 18.83 7.89 7.60
CA ARG A 18 17.56 8.17 6.92
C ARG A 18 16.39 7.99 7.87
N ARG A 19 15.42 8.94 7.83
CA ARG A 19 14.16 8.85 8.60
C ARG A 19 13.01 9.39 7.78
N ILE A 20 11.86 8.71 7.87
CA ILE A 20 10.60 9.15 7.29
C ILE A 20 9.64 9.46 8.44
N PHE A 21 9.01 10.62 8.38
CA PHE A 21 8.01 11.05 9.35
C PHE A 21 6.66 11.18 8.65
N PHE A 22 5.66 10.50 9.17
CA PHE A 22 4.28 10.64 8.78
C PHE A 22 3.46 11.14 9.95
N GLY A 23 2.57 12.09 9.70
CA GLY A 23 1.71 12.63 10.72
C GLY A 23 0.71 13.65 10.16
N LYS A 24 -0.05 14.27 11.05
CA LYS A 24 -0.92 15.37 10.63
C LYS A 24 -0.05 16.52 10.13
N THR A 25 -0.30 17.00 8.91
CA THR A 25 0.47 18.06 8.25
C THR A 25 0.60 19.30 9.10
N LYS A 26 -0.49 19.75 9.76
CA LYS A 26 -0.46 20.89 10.70
C LYS A 26 0.48 20.68 11.88
N VAL A 27 0.62 19.46 12.39
CA VAL A 27 1.53 19.15 13.50
C VAL A 27 2.97 19.15 13.02
N MET A 28 3.24 18.58 11.84
CA MET A 28 4.57 18.60 11.22
C MET A 28 4.99 20.04 10.87
N ALA A 29 4.08 20.83 10.29
CA ALA A 29 4.34 22.26 9.99
C ALA A 29 4.67 23.06 11.25
N LYS A 30 3.90 22.86 12.33
CA LYS A 30 4.18 23.52 13.61
C LYS A 30 5.53 23.08 14.22
N ALA A 31 5.92 21.83 14.01
CA ALA A 31 7.22 21.32 14.49
C ALA A 31 8.40 21.88 13.70
N LEU A 32 8.22 22.25 12.42
CA LEU A 32 9.24 22.90 11.59
C LEU A 32 9.33 24.41 11.86
N GLY A 33 8.24 25.03 12.27
CA GLY A 33 8.03 26.47 12.38
C GLY A 33 7.18 26.97 11.22
N THR A 34 6.14 27.73 11.55
CA THR A 34 5.22 28.29 10.55
C THR A 34 5.70 29.62 9.99
N ASP A 35 6.55 30.30 10.74
CA ASP A 35 7.02 31.66 10.47
C ASP A 35 8.53 31.74 10.71
N ASP A 36 9.17 32.78 10.16
CA ASP A 36 10.60 33.06 10.34
C ASP A 36 11.02 33.14 11.82
N ALA A 37 10.12 33.65 12.68
CA ALA A 37 10.39 33.78 14.13
C ALA A 37 10.26 32.45 14.89
N SER A 38 9.48 31.51 14.37
CA SER A 38 9.20 30.20 15.01
C SER A 38 10.00 29.04 14.43
N GLU A 39 10.68 29.25 13.29
CA GLU A 39 11.48 28.21 12.66
C GLU A 39 12.73 27.85 13.49
N HIS A 40 13.10 26.59 13.45
CA HIS A 40 14.24 26.09 14.20
C HIS A 40 15.56 26.09 13.42
N LEU A 41 15.47 26.14 12.11
CA LEU A 41 16.58 26.32 11.18
C LEU A 41 16.12 27.20 10.01
N PRO A 42 17.01 27.96 9.38
CA PRO A 42 16.67 28.86 8.29
C PRO A 42 15.92 28.18 7.15
N ASN A 43 14.85 28.80 6.68
CA ASN A 43 13.98 28.32 5.59
C ASN A 43 13.11 27.09 5.88
N LEU A 44 13.01 26.60 7.12
CA LEU A 44 12.10 25.48 7.44
C LEU A 44 10.62 25.89 7.34
N HIS A 45 10.28 27.15 7.56
CA HIS A 45 8.93 27.66 7.38
C HIS A 45 8.45 27.52 5.92
N LYS A 46 9.33 27.64 4.92
CA LYS A 46 9.02 27.43 3.50
C LYS A 46 8.65 25.98 3.22
N LEU A 47 9.31 25.05 3.87
CA LEU A 47 8.98 23.63 3.80
C LEU A 47 7.64 23.34 4.51
N ALA A 48 7.41 23.98 5.66
CA ALA A 48 6.15 23.86 6.41
C ALA A 48 4.93 24.29 5.58
N GLN A 49 5.06 25.36 4.77
CA GLN A 49 4.01 25.85 3.88
C GLN A 49 3.67 24.88 2.73
N ARG A 50 4.59 23.99 2.36
CA ARG A 50 4.36 22.98 1.31
C ARG A 50 3.75 21.68 1.82
N LEU A 51 3.53 21.56 3.14
CA LEU A 51 2.93 20.36 3.75
C LEU A 51 1.41 20.38 3.59
N GLU A 52 0.90 19.98 2.43
CA GLU A 52 -0.53 19.88 2.13
C GLU A 52 -0.92 18.47 1.74
N GLY A 53 -2.12 18.03 2.14
CA GLY A 53 -2.65 16.70 1.80
C GLY A 53 -1.95 15.55 2.53
N ASN A 54 -1.83 14.41 1.87
CA ASN A 54 -1.20 13.20 2.40
C ASN A 54 0.29 13.17 2.05
N VAL A 55 1.09 13.89 2.81
CA VAL A 55 2.53 13.99 2.61
C VAL A 55 3.29 13.53 3.85
N GLY A 56 4.54 13.12 3.66
CA GLY A 56 5.48 12.81 4.72
C GLY A 56 6.78 13.60 4.54
N LEU A 57 7.55 13.70 5.62
CA LEU A 57 8.88 14.31 5.60
C LEU A 57 9.94 13.21 5.53
N PHE A 58 10.85 13.33 4.58
CA PHE A 58 12.02 12.45 4.47
C PHE A 58 13.28 13.25 4.80
N CYS A 59 13.95 12.84 5.86
CA CYS A 59 15.21 13.44 6.31
C CYS A 59 16.36 12.49 6.02
N THR A 60 17.38 12.98 5.34
CA THR A 60 18.56 12.20 4.95
C THR A 60 19.81 13.07 4.91
N ASN A 61 20.99 12.44 5.05
CA ASN A 61 22.29 13.06 4.88
C ASN A 61 22.90 12.76 3.49
N ARG A 62 22.15 12.08 2.61
CA ARG A 62 22.62 11.80 1.24
C ARG A 62 22.35 12.97 0.32
N GLU A 63 23.09 13.00 -0.79
CA GLU A 63 22.91 13.98 -1.84
C GLU A 63 21.48 13.92 -2.42
N PRO A 64 20.84 15.06 -2.66
CA PRO A 64 19.46 15.12 -3.18
C PRO A 64 19.32 14.39 -4.53
N SER A 65 20.30 14.46 -5.41
CA SER A 65 20.32 13.80 -6.72
C SER A 65 20.18 12.28 -6.62
N GLU A 66 20.94 11.65 -5.72
CA GLU A 66 20.86 10.20 -5.48
C GLU A 66 19.47 9.78 -4.99
N ILE A 67 18.86 10.61 -4.13
CA ILE A 67 17.53 10.34 -3.57
C ILE A 67 16.45 10.47 -4.64
N ILE A 68 16.54 11.49 -5.48
CA ILE A 68 15.60 11.71 -6.58
C ILE A 68 15.66 10.53 -7.55
N GLU A 69 16.85 10.13 -7.98
CA GLU A 69 17.05 9.00 -8.89
C GLU A 69 16.53 7.69 -8.29
N TYR A 70 16.81 7.43 -7.01
CA TYR A 70 16.31 6.26 -6.31
C TYR A 70 14.78 6.20 -6.30
N PHE A 71 14.09 7.29 -5.94
CA PHE A 71 12.64 7.28 -5.88
C PHE A 71 11.96 7.34 -7.25
N GLN A 72 12.63 7.83 -8.28
CA GLN A 72 12.13 7.74 -9.67
C GLN A 72 12.14 6.31 -10.18
N SER A 73 13.16 5.54 -9.83
CA SER A 73 13.28 4.13 -10.20
C SER A 73 12.52 3.19 -9.25
N TYR A 74 12.18 3.65 -8.04
CA TYR A 74 11.52 2.83 -7.03
C TYR A 74 10.06 2.57 -7.37
N SER A 75 9.74 1.30 -7.54
CA SER A 75 8.39 0.81 -7.73
C SER A 75 8.23 -0.50 -6.97
N GLN A 76 7.10 -0.65 -6.30
CA GLN A 76 6.76 -1.89 -5.59
C GLN A 76 5.34 -2.31 -5.94
N THR A 77 5.19 -3.59 -6.28
CA THR A 77 3.87 -4.17 -6.50
C THR A 77 3.10 -4.24 -5.18
N ASP A 78 1.87 -3.75 -5.17
CA ASP A 78 0.98 -3.72 -4.01
C ASP A 78 -0.44 -4.15 -4.41
N PHE A 79 -1.26 -4.41 -3.42
CA PHE A 79 -2.67 -4.76 -3.64
C PHE A 79 -3.47 -3.53 -4.07
N ALA A 80 -4.29 -3.71 -5.12
CA ALA A 80 -5.17 -2.66 -5.61
C ALA A 80 -6.19 -2.26 -4.54
N ARG A 81 -6.50 -0.96 -4.48
CA ARG A 81 -7.56 -0.39 -3.65
C ARG A 81 -8.82 -0.16 -4.48
N ALA A 82 -9.97 -0.05 -3.81
CA ALA A 82 -11.21 0.30 -4.49
C ALA A 82 -11.08 1.65 -5.22
N GLY A 83 -11.60 1.68 -6.46
CA GLY A 83 -11.48 2.84 -7.35
C GLY A 83 -10.26 2.80 -8.31
N VAL A 84 -9.36 1.82 -8.16
CA VAL A 84 -8.25 1.59 -9.10
C VAL A 84 -8.72 0.66 -10.22
N GLU A 85 -8.20 0.84 -11.43
CA GLU A 85 -8.46 -0.03 -12.57
C GLU A 85 -7.64 -1.32 -12.48
N ALA A 86 -8.26 -2.45 -12.84
CA ALA A 86 -7.59 -3.74 -12.89
C ALA A 86 -6.60 -3.77 -14.06
N THR A 87 -5.37 -4.17 -13.79
CA THR A 87 -4.31 -4.29 -14.81
C THR A 87 -4.36 -5.61 -15.57
N GLN A 88 -5.13 -6.58 -15.07
CA GLN A 88 -5.30 -7.89 -15.69
C GLN A 88 -6.66 -8.50 -15.32
N THR A 89 -7.12 -9.43 -16.14
CA THR A 89 -8.31 -10.23 -15.83
C THR A 89 -7.95 -11.35 -14.86
N PHE A 90 -8.70 -11.48 -13.75
CA PHE A 90 -8.50 -12.58 -12.79
C PHE A 90 -9.76 -13.45 -12.72
N VAL A 91 -9.59 -14.74 -13.01
CA VAL A 91 -10.67 -15.75 -13.04
C VAL A 91 -10.27 -16.92 -12.15
N ILE A 92 -11.15 -17.30 -11.25
CA ILE A 92 -10.99 -18.47 -10.40
C ILE A 92 -11.66 -19.66 -11.12
N PRO A 93 -10.96 -20.78 -11.34
CA PRO A 93 -11.51 -21.94 -12.04
C PRO A 93 -12.64 -22.61 -11.26
N ALA A 94 -13.51 -23.35 -11.96
CA ALA A 94 -14.50 -24.22 -11.33
C ALA A 94 -13.82 -25.38 -10.59
N GLY A 95 -14.49 -25.88 -9.56
CA GLY A 95 -13.99 -26.99 -8.73
C GLY A 95 -13.56 -26.51 -7.35
N VAL A 96 -12.56 -27.17 -6.77
CA VAL A 96 -12.03 -26.81 -5.45
C VAL A 96 -11.32 -25.47 -5.53
N VAL A 97 -11.70 -24.54 -4.63
CA VAL A 97 -11.05 -23.22 -4.54
C VAL A 97 -9.79 -23.34 -3.71
N TYR A 98 -8.68 -22.94 -4.29
CA TYR A 98 -7.37 -22.91 -3.65
C TYR A 98 -6.98 -21.49 -3.19
N SER A 99 -5.99 -21.40 -2.31
CA SER A 99 -5.57 -20.16 -1.67
C SER A 99 -4.99 -19.11 -2.64
N ARG A 100 -4.48 -19.56 -3.80
CA ARG A 100 -3.99 -18.70 -4.89
C ARG A 100 -4.98 -18.54 -6.05
N GLY A 101 -6.22 -19.04 -5.90
CA GLY A 101 -7.27 -18.86 -6.90
C GLY A 101 -7.00 -19.46 -8.27
N GLY A 102 -6.10 -20.46 -8.35
CA GLY A 102 -5.72 -21.14 -9.58
C GLY A 102 -4.49 -20.59 -10.29
N GLU A 103 -3.75 -19.65 -9.67
CA GLU A 103 -2.45 -19.19 -10.19
C GLU A 103 -1.37 -20.28 -10.07
N LEU A 104 -1.51 -21.16 -9.08
CA LEU A 104 -0.62 -22.32 -8.89
C LEU A 104 -1.35 -23.62 -9.22
N PRO A 105 -0.61 -24.67 -9.63
CA PRO A 105 -1.16 -26.02 -9.76
C PRO A 105 -1.77 -26.49 -8.44
N ALA A 106 -2.87 -27.28 -8.52
CA ALA A 106 -3.58 -27.78 -7.34
C ALA A 106 -2.70 -28.63 -6.39
N GLU A 107 -1.59 -29.17 -6.89
CA GLU A 107 -0.63 -29.98 -6.14
C GLU A 107 0.30 -29.13 -5.27
N GLU A 108 0.50 -27.87 -5.65
CA GLU A 108 1.38 -26.91 -4.97
C GLU A 108 0.60 -25.87 -4.13
N ASP A 109 -0.74 -25.87 -4.24
CA ASP A 109 -1.59 -24.88 -3.55
C ASP A 109 -2.43 -25.57 -2.46
N VAL A 110 -2.79 -24.80 -1.44
CA VAL A 110 -3.59 -25.27 -0.31
C VAL A 110 -5.06 -24.93 -0.55
N PRO A 111 -6.00 -25.88 -0.36
CA PRO A 111 -7.43 -25.58 -0.44
C PRO A 111 -7.82 -24.44 0.52
N LEU A 112 -8.72 -23.57 0.05
CA LEU A 112 -9.19 -22.45 0.84
C LEU A 112 -9.82 -22.94 2.16
N PRO A 113 -9.40 -22.37 3.34
CA PRO A 113 -9.91 -22.81 4.63
C PRO A 113 -11.43 -22.60 4.76
N HIS A 114 -12.12 -23.57 5.34
CA HIS A 114 -13.58 -23.53 5.55
C HIS A 114 -14.10 -22.22 6.20
N PRO A 115 -13.48 -21.62 7.24
CA PRO A 115 -13.98 -20.40 7.85
C PRO A 115 -14.02 -19.21 6.91
N VAL A 116 -13.21 -19.21 5.84
CA VAL A 116 -13.13 -18.11 4.86
C VAL A 116 -14.29 -18.15 3.88
N GLU A 117 -14.96 -19.28 3.71
CA GLU A 117 -16.08 -19.49 2.77
C GLU A 117 -17.19 -18.44 2.97
N VAL A 118 -17.62 -18.25 4.20
CA VAL A 118 -18.68 -17.26 4.55
C VAL A 118 -18.26 -15.83 4.13
N THR A 119 -17.00 -15.53 4.22
CA THR A 119 -16.45 -14.22 3.87
C THR A 119 -16.42 -14.01 2.35
N VAL A 120 -15.92 -14.99 1.59
CA VAL A 120 -15.86 -14.86 0.12
C VAL A 120 -17.26 -14.85 -0.49
N ARG A 121 -18.22 -15.55 0.10
CA ARG A 121 -19.62 -15.49 -0.29
C ARG A 121 -20.23 -14.11 -0.08
N LYS A 122 -19.93 -13.44 1.04
CA LYS A 122 -20.31 -12.04 1.28
C LYS A 122 -19.72 -11.08 0.24
N TRP A 123 -18.57 -11.39 -0.31
CA TRP A 123 -17.94 -10.60 -1.37
C TRP A 123 -18.45 -10.94 -2.77
N GLY A 124 -19.49 -11.79 -2.86
CA GLY A 124 -20.19 -12.09 -4.11
C GLY A 124 -19.69 -13.31 -4.85
N MET A 125 -18.78 -14.10 -4.29
CA MET A 125 -18.30 -15.35 -4.90
C MET A 125 -19.30 -16.48 -4.62
N PRO A 126 -19.92 -17.14 -5.63
CA PRO A 126 -20.96 -18.15 -5.44
C PRO A 126 -20.35 -19.51 -5.05
N THR A 127 -19.84 -19.57 -3.82
CA THR A 127 -19.20 -20.76 -3.27
C THR A 127 -20.20 -21.69 -2.57
N ARG A 128 -19.90 -22.98 -2.58
CA ARG A 128 -20.55 -24.00 -1.75
C ARG A 128 -19.53 -24.82 -1.00
N LEU A 129 -19.97 -25.45 0.07
CA LEU A 129 -19.18 -26.40 0.84
C LEU A 129 -19.52 -27.82 0.42
N GLU A 130 -18.54 -28.59 -0.01
CA GLU A 130 -18.69 -30.00 -0.30
C GLU A 130 -17.53 -30.78 0.34
N LYS A 131 -17.87 -31.74 1.19
CA LYS A 131 -16.91 -32.57 1.93
C LYS A 131 -15.83 -31.77 2.68
N GLY A 132 -16.24 -30.61 3.23
CA GLY A 132 -15.34 -29.72 3.98
C GLY A 132 -14.42 -28.85 3.11
N LYS A 133 -14.56 -28.88 1.78
CA LYS A 133 -13.83 -28.04 0.84
C LYS A 133 -14.73 -26.96 0.25
N VAL A 134 -14.16 -25.79 0.01
CA VAL A 134 -14.84 -24.69 -0.69
C VAL A 134 -14.79 -24.96 -2.19
N MET A 135 -15.95 -24.95 -2.84
CA MET A 135 -16.09 -25.27 -4.26
C MET A 135 -16.85 -24.21 -5.03
N LEU A 136 -16.53 -24.07 -6.30
CA LEU A 136 -17.26 -23.30 -7.31
C LEU A 136 -17.84 -24.23 -8.36
N ASP A 137 -19.13 -24.03 -8.71
CA ASP A 137 -19.79 -24.81 -9.77
C ASP A 137 -19.36 -24.38 -11.17
N GLN A 138 -19.02 -23.09 -11.30
CA GLN A 138 -18.60 -22.48 -12.57
C GLN A 138 -17.40 -21.53 -12.31
N PRO A 139 -16.58 -21.28 -13.35
CA PRO A 139 -15.49 -20.30 -13.21
C PRO A 139 -16.05 -18.95 -12.81
N TYR A 140 -15.41 -18.31 -11.84
CA TYR A 140 -15.82 -17.00 -11.33
C TYR A 140 -14.83 -15.90 -11.72
N THR A 141 -15.29 -14.93 -12.50
CA THR A 141 -14.49 -13.77 -12.87
C THR A 141 -14.55 -12.73 -11.76
N VAL A 142 -13.46 -12.51 -11.07
CA VAL A 142 -13.34 -11.51 -10.01
C VAL A 142 -13.29 -10.12 -10.60
N CYS A 143 -12.47 -9.91 -11.64
CA CYS A 143 -12.36 -8.65 -12.37
C CYS A 143 -11.91 -8.88 -13.80
N LYS A 144 -12.19 -7.92 -14.67
CA LYS A 144 -11.66 -7.86 -16.04
C LYS A 144 -10.66 -6.72 -16.13
N GLU A 145 -9.67 -6.86 -17.01
CA GLU A 145 -8.71 -5.80 -17.32
C GLU A 145 -9.43 -4.51 -17.71
N GLY A 146 -8.95 -3.36 -17.22
CA GLY A 146 -9.56 -2.04 -17.42
C GLY A 146 -10.82 -1.78 -16.57
N GLN A 147 -11.29 -2.73 -15.79
CA GLN A 147 -12.45 -2.54 -14.91
C GLN A 147 -12.06 -1.80 -13.64
N THR A 148 -12.82 -0.77 -13.26
CA THR A 148 -12.69 -0.12 -11.95
C THR A 148 -13.10 -1.08 -10.83
N LEU A 149 -12.17 -1.37 -9.94
CA LEU A 149 -12.35 -2.33 -8.86
C LEU A 149 -13.21 -1.77 -7.73
N ASN A 150 -14.17 -2.56 -7.26
CA ASN A 150 -14.92 -2.27 -6.04
C ASN A 150 -14.24 -2.87 -4.79
N SER A 151 -14.77 -2.55 -3.60
CA SER A 151 -14.20 -3.01 -2.33
C SER A 151 -14.22 -4.54 -2.17
N HIS A 152 -15.24 -5.22 -2.70
CA HIS A 152 -15.36 -6.69 -2.62
C HIS A 152 -14.35 -7.38 -3.54
N GLN A 153 -14.18 -6.86 -4.76
CA GLN A 153 -13.19 -7.37 -5.70
C GLN A 153 -11.76 -7.20 -5.17
N THR A 154 -11.44 -6.02 -4.62
CA THR A 154 -10.11 -5.79 -4.02
C THR A 154 -9.84 -6.68 -2.80
N ALA A 155 -10.87 -6.97 -2.00
CA ALA A 155 -10.76 -7.90 -0.88
C ALA A 155 -10.51 -9.35 -1.36
N LEU A 156 -11.20 -9.79 -2.43
CA LEU A 156 -10.95 -11.09 -3.06
C LEU A 156 -9.54 -11.16 -3.63
N LEU A 157 -9.10 -10.17 -4.41
CA LEU A 157 -7.74 -10.12 -4.97
C LEU A 157 -6.68 -10.21 -3.88
N LYS A 158 -6.87 -9.46 -2.78
CA LYS A 158 -5.95 -9.52 -1.64
C LYS A 158 -5.95 -10.88 -0.95
N LEU A 159 -7.10 -11.53 -0.82
CA LEU A 159 -7.23 -12.86 -0.25
C LEU A 159 -6.45 -13.90 -1.05
N PHE A 160 -6.55 -13.84 -2.39
CA PHE A 160 -5.86 -14.74 -3.31
C PHE A 160 -4.40 -14.35 -3.58
N GLY A 161 -3.93 -13.24 -2.99
CA GLY A 161 -2.55 -12.79 -3.14
C GLY A 161 -2.24 -12.10 -4.46
N VAL A 162 -3.27 -11.71 -5.24
CA VAL A 162 -3.11 -11.08 -6.55
C VAL A 162 -2.89 -9.58 -6.38
N ALA A 163 -1.66 -9.16 -6.60
CA ALA A 163 -1.25 -7.76 -6.53
C ALA A 163 -1.31 -7.14 -7.93
N MET A 164 -2.12 -6.07 -8.08
CA MET A 164 -2.38 -5.41 -9.36
C MET A 164 -2.06 -3.92 -9.34
N ALA A 165 -1.61 -3.37 -8.22
CA ALA A 165 -1.26 -1.97 -8.11
C ALA A 165 0.24 -1.79 -8.03
N GLU A 166 0.71 -0.64 -8.51
CA GLU A 166 2.07 -0.21 -8.40
C GLU A 166 2.18 0.92 -7.37
N PHE A 167 2.94 0.69 -6.32
CA PHE A 167 3.22 1.71 -5.32
C PHE A 167 4.45 2.51 -5.75
N LYS A 168 4.27 3.81 -5.95
CA LYS A 168 5.33 4.78 -6.23
C LYS A 168 5.29 5.92 -5.24
N ILE A 169 6.46 6.43 -4.86
CA ILE A 169 6.61 7.61 -4.02
C ILE A 169 6.92 8.80 -4.92
N LYS A 170 6.07 9.81 -4.88
CA LYS A 170 6.30 11.08 -5.58
C LYS A 170 7.02 12.04 -4.64
N LEU A 171 8.20 12.50 -5.03
CA LEU A 171 8.90 13.56 -4.33
C LEU A 171 8.30 14.91 -4.70
N LEU A 172 8.05 15.74 -3.69
CA LEU A 172 7.65 17.14 -3.83
C LEU A 172 8.90 17.98 -3.54
N THR A 173 9.36 18.71 -4.50
CA THR A 173 10.53 19.61 -4.39
C THR A 173 10.11 21.05 -4.20
#